data_c252b30c01efb9c46b6e22f13989e439
#
_entry.id   c252b30c01efb9c46b6e22f13989e439
#
_cell.length_a   1.000
_cell.length_b   1.000
_cell.length_c   1.000
_cell.angle_alpha   90.00
_cell.angle_beta   90.00
_cell.angle_gamma   90.00
#
_symmetry.space_group_name_H-M   'P 1'
#
loop_
_entity.id
_entity.type
_entity.pdbx_description
1 polymer ?
#
loop_
_entity_poly.entity_id
_entity_poly.type
_entity_poly.pdbx_seq_one_letter_code
_entity_poly.pdbx_strand_id
1 'polypeptide(L)'
;MIQSNYFSTNEDLKEHFFDLIDWNEIVSIYENDFFDSKEYQKSNHPRLEMAPSSVEEALAFYEEILNSTGDISGNYVSQVAGVVDYKGLKFEDGFVHHPEEMVDVIRKYHDAGLGPVAFKRRYGGLGVPSVIKAMIAEIMYRSDSSITIAVGSMGLAAILEVCATEEMKETWIPKIIDNRYTVTMGLSEPDFGSDLPNITTKAVKVDDKWLLSGTKRYQTMACGVNGGPGLTLTLARTGNPESGARGLSFFIVENKDYSVQGIEKKLGIKASATCETVFENSEGHLVGKEGFGLVKYVMGMLNGARLSVSSQGTGIVTAAYEEALKYAKERIQFGKPIYEIPAVRRMLDRMERELAGMRCLMVEAAYSVDKYYWYEDGRALTNEQTNEKKFWEKVANTLTPISKYYNSEMCNDLVYDGLQVLGGAGFTEDYDLSRLYRDARITNIYDGTTQIQVNAAIGGVTSGMSQTGIFRAYLNHLTSTYEPSPILVEIRESFESIVELYKTIESQETREAFSFEVVESAARIIVSYLMERAKVKSVHRKEKRALLCEGFHRDSLAILSSNFVRLREVTKVLQPQI
;
A
#
# COMPACT_ATOMS: atom_id res chain seq x y z
N MET A 1 -11.03 -8.02 -18.98
CA MET A 1 -11.20 -8.31 -17.52
C MET A 1 -12.59 -8.90 -17.26
N ILE A 2 -12.74 -9.72 -16.23
CA ILE A 2 -14.04 -10.28 -15.81
C ILE A 2 -14.93 -9.14 -15.30
N GLN A 3 -16.14 -9.04 -15.85
CA GLN A 3 -17.13 -8.05 -15.46
C GLN A 3 -17.99 -8.59 -14.31
N SER A 4 -17.93 -7.95 -13.17
CA SER A 4 -18.72 -8.29 -11.97
C SER A 4 -18.54 -7.19 -10.92
N ASN A 5 -19.33 -7.22 -9.83
CA ASN A 5 -18.99 -6.39 -8.67
C ASN A 5 -17.81 -6.99 -7.93
N TYR A 6 -16.68 -6.29 -7.85
CA TYR A 6 -15.41 -6.80 -7.36
C TYR A 6 -15.33 -6.98 -5.83
N PHE A 7 -16.28 -6.48 -5.09
CA PHE A 7 -16.45 -6.81 -3.67
C PHE A 7 -17.39 -8.00 -3.48
N SER A 8 -18.64 -7.90 -3.96
CA SER A 8 -19.67 -8.90 -3.69
C SER A 8 -19.36 -10.28 -4.27
N THR A 9 -18.54 -10.37 -5.32
CA THR A 9 -18.10 -11.65 -5.93
C THR A 9 -16.78 -12.18 -5.39
N ASN A 10 -16.06 -11.41 -4.55
CA ASN A 10 -14.79 -11.84 -3.96
C ASN A 10 -15.02 -12.47 -2.58
N GLU A 11 -15.22 -13.78 -2.55
CA GLU A 11 -15.50 -14.52 -1.32
C GLU A 11 -14.39 -14.41 -0.27
N ASP A 12 -13.13 -14.26 -0.69
CA ASP A 12 -12.01 -14.14 0.23
C ASP A 12 -11.95 -12.76 0.90
N LEU A 13 -12.20 -11.70 0.13
CA LEU A 13 -12.27 -10.33 0.66
C LEU A 13 -13.49 -10.14 1.58
N LYS A 14 -14.64 -10.71 1.19
CA LYS A 14 -15.85 -10.74 2.04
C LYS A 14 -15.61 -11.44 3.37
N GLU A 15 -14.93 -12.58 3.35
CA GLU A 15 -14.60 -13.30 4.59
C GLU A 15 -13.70 -12.46 5.51
N HIS A 16 -12.73 -11.71 4.96
CA HIS A 16 -11.97 -10.75 5.76
C HIS A 16 -12.87 -9.70 6.40
N PHE A 17 -13.81 -9.15 5.66
CA PHE A 17 -14.72 -8.13 6.16
C PHE A 17 -15.70 -8.69 7.22
N PHE A 18 -16.34 -9.82 6.97
CA PHE A 18 -17.41 -10.33 7.84
C PHE A 18 -16.92 -11.17 9.02
N ASP A 19 -15.84 -11.97 8.83
CA ASP A 19 -15.46 -13.01 9.79
C ASP A 19 -14.13 -12.73 10.51
N LEU A 20 -13.14 -12.09 9.85
CA LEU A 20 -11.76 -12.11 10.33
C LEU A 20 -11.34 -10.86 11.11
N ILE A 21 -11.88 -9.69 10.78
CA ILE A 21 -11.55 -8.42 11.42
C ILE A 21 -12.38 -8.26 12.72
N ASP A 22 -11.73 -7.79 13.79
CA ASP A 22 -12.44 -7.36 15.00
C ASP A 22 -12.94 -5.92 14.84
N TRP A 23 -14.16 -5.80 14.34
CA TRP A 23 -14.75 -4.50 14.07
C TRP A 23 -15.14 -3.75 15.35
N ASN A 24 -15.51 -4.44 16.43
CA ASN A 24 -15.80 -3.77 17.68
C ASN A 24 -14.59 -2.98 18.17
N GLU A 25 -13.39 -3.57 18.04
CA GLU A 25 -12.15 -2.91 18.40
C GLU A 25 -11.83 -1.76 17.45
N ILE A 26 -11.82 -1.99 16.13
CA ILE A 26 -11.46 -0.95 15.15
C ILE A 26 -12.45 0.21 15.16
N VAL A 27 -13.75 -0.05 15.17
CA VAL A 27 -14.78 1.00 15.20
C VAL A 27 -14.71 1.80 16.49
N SER A 28 -14.51 1.15 17.66
CA SER A 28 -14.43 1.87 18.93
C SER A 28 -13.24 2.84 18.96
N ILE A 29 -12.10 2.43 18.41
CA ILE A 29 -10.90 3.28 18.33
C ILE A 29 -11.12 4.40 17.31
N TYR A 30 -11.58 4.06 16.10
CA TYR A 30 -11.72 4.99 14.99
C TYR A 30 -12.81 6.04 15.24
N GLU A 31 -14.01 5.62 15.58
CA GLU A 31 -15.16 6.51 15.81
C GLU A 31 -15.08 7.25 17.16
N ASN A 32 -14.11 6.89 18.03
CA ASN A 32 -13.88 7.56 19.31
C ASN A 32 -15.17 7.81 20.08
N ASP A 33 -15.84 6.72 20.46
CA ASP A 33 -17.16 6.76 21.13
C ASP A 33 -18.22 7.53 20.28
N PHE A 34 -18.16 7.35 18.94
CA PHE A 34 -19.05 7.99 17.97
C PHE A 34 -19.08 9.53 18.09
N PHE A 35 -17.88 10.10 18.23
CA PHE A 35 -17.69 11.54 18.45
C PHE A 35 -18.33 12.38 17.35
N ASP A 36 -18.12 12.04 16.06
CA ASP A 36 -18.65 12.78 14.92
C ASP A 36 -20.19 12.79 14.91
N SER A 37 -20.83 11.65 15.21
CA SER A 37 -22.29 11.56 15.31
C SER A 37 -22.84 12.40 16.45
N LYS A 38 -22.20 12.37 17.63
CA LYS A 38 -22.58 13.21 18.78
C LYS A 38 -22.40 14.69 18.50
N GLU A 39 -21.37 15.04 17.74
CA GLU A 39 -21.12 16.44 17.34
C GLU A 39 -22.16 16.91 16.31
N TYR A 40 -22.56 16.05 15.36
CA TYR A 40 -23.65 16.34 14.44
C TYR A 40 -24.96 16.68 15.18
N GLN A 41 -25.31 15.88 16.18
CA GLN A 41 -26.51 16.13 17.00
C GLN A 41 -26.51 17.48 17.71
N LYS A 42 -25.33 18.05 18.02
CA LYS A 42 -25.19 19.36 18.68
C LYS A 42 -25.10 20.53 17.70
N SER A 43 -24.36 20.36 16.62
CA SER A 43 -23.98 21.46 15.72
C SER A 43 -24.74 21.47 14.39
N ASN A 44 -25.39 20.37 13.99
CA ASN A 44 -25.96 20.16 12.65
C ASN A 44 -24.94 20.39 11.51
N HIS A 45 -23.66 20.11 11.77
CA HIS A 45 -22.62 20.31 10.76
C HIS A 45 -22.82 19.36 9.56
N PRO A 46 -23.11 19.85 8.33
CA PRO A 46 -23.59 19.01 7.23
C PRO A 46 -22.61 17.90 6.81
N ARG A 47 -21.30 18.08 7.00
CA ARG A 47 -20.28 17.05 6.70
C ARG A 47 -20.27 15.88 7.68
N LEU A 48 -20.96 15.99 8.81
CA LEU A 48 -21.05 14.94 9.84
C LEU A 48 -22.37 14.17 9.81
N GLU A 49 -23.29 14.52 8.90
CA GLU A 49 -24.62 13.93 8.79
C GLU A 49 -24.60 12.40 8.66
N MET A 50 -23.62 11.87 7.91
CA MET A 50 -23.45 10.43 7.65
C MET A 50 -22.57 9.72 8.69
N ALA A 51 -22.20 10.38 9.80
CA ALA A 51 -21.38 9.76 10.83
C ALA A 51 -22.17 8.67 11.57
N PRO A 52 -21.65 7.43 11.68
CA PRO A 52 -22.35 6.35 12.33
C PRO A 52 -22.50 6.59 13.85
N SER A 53 -23.58 6.12 14.42
CA SER A 53 -23.88 6.18 15.86
C SER A 53 -23.72 4.82 16.57
N SER A 54 -23.47 3.77 15.84
CA SER A 54 -23.23 2.41 16.36
C SER A 54 -22.24 1.63 15.47
N VAL A 55 -21.78 0.48 15.98
CA VAL A 55 -20.92 -0.43 15.21
C VAL A 55 -21.65 -0.97 13.98
N GLU A 56 -22.94 -1.31 14.14
CA GLU A 56 -23.77 -1.83 13.06
C GLU A 56 -23.93 -0.81 11.93
N GLU A 57 -24.15 0.47 12.26
CA GLU A 57 -24.23 1.56 11.27
C GLU A 57 -22.88 1.79 10.58
N ALA A 58 -21.77 1.73 11.32
CA ALA A 58 -20.43 1.83 10.74
C ALA A 58 -20.16 0.71 9.73
N LEU A 59 -20.51 -0.54 10.08
CA LEU A 59 -20.34 -1.69 9.18
C LEU A 59 -21.22 -1.60 7.94
N ALA A 60 -22.48 -1.21 8.09
CA ALA A 60 -23.38 -1.02 6.95
C ALA A 60 -22.83 0.07 6.00
N PHE A 61 -22.30 1.16 6.54
CA PHE A 61 -21.65 2.22 5.76
C PHE A 61 -20.39 1.74 5.03
N TYR A 62 -19.52 0.98 5.71
CA TYR A 62 -18.31 0.43 5.09
C TYR A 62 -18.63 -0.59 4.00
N GLU A 63 -19.63 -1.45 4.21
CA GLU A 63 -20.11 -2.42 3.22
C GLU A 63 -20.62 -1.72 1.95
N GLU A 64 -21.41 -0.65 2.11
CA GLU A 64 -21.94 0.13 0.99
C GLU A 64 -20.81 0.79 0.17
N ILE A 65 -19.80 1.35 0.84
CA ILE A 65 -18.62 1.91 0.16
C ILE A 65 -17.88 0.82 -0.64
N LEU A 66 -17.67 -0.36 -0.04
CA LEU A 66 -17.00 -1.47 -0.73
C LEU A 66 -17.81 -1.99 -1.91
N ASN A 67 -19.14 -2.08 -1.78
CA ASN A 67 -20.04 -2.47 -2.88
C ASN A 67 -20.05 -1.44 -4.01
N SER A 68 -20.15 -0.15 -3.70
CA SER A 68 -20.10 0.92 -4.69
C SER A 68 -18.75 0.96 -5.41
N THR A 69 -17.64 0.81 -4.66
CA THR A 69 -16.30 0.69 -5.25
C THR A 69 -16.19 -0.54 -6.15
N GLY A 70 -16.73 -1.67 -5.70
CA GLY A 70 -16.73 -2.94 -6.44
C GLY A 70 -17.51 -2.85 -7.74
N ASP A 71 -18.66 -2.17 -7.72
CA ASP A 71 -19.49 -1.95 -8.92
C ASP A 71 -18.76 -1.08 -9.94
N ILE A 72 -18.26 0.09 -9.53
CA ILE A 72 -17.55 0.99 -10.45
C ILE A 72 -16.31 0.32 -11.03
N SER A 73 -15.50 -0.33 -10.19
CA SER A 73 -14.28 -1.02 -10.61
C SER A 73 -14.57 -2.14 -11.61
N GLY A 74 -15.54 -3.00 -11.28
CA GLY A 74 -15.79 -4.22 -12.05
C GLY A 74 -16.72 -4.05 -13.24
N ASN A 75 -17.63 -3.09 -13.21
CA ASN A 75 -18.62 -2.91 -14.28
C ASN A 75 -18.31 -1.73 -15.22
N TYR A 76 -17.41 -0.82 -14.84
CA TYR A 76 -17.04 0.32 -15.67
C TYR A 76 -15.54 0.37 -15.96
N VAL A 77 -14.68 0.40 -14.94
CA VAL A 77 -13.23 0.54 -15.15
C VAL A 77 -12.67 -0.67 -15.89
N SER A 78 -13.07 -1.89 -15.52
CA SER A 78 -12.62 -3.13 -16.17
C SER A 78 -12.87 -3.16 -17.68
N GLN A 79 -13.90 -2.45 -18.15
CA GLN A 79 -14.27 -2.41 -19.57
C GLN A 79 -13.37 -1.49 -20.39
N VAL A 80 -12.78 -0.48 -19.77
CA VAL A 80 -11.97 0.54 -20.46
C VAL A 80 -10.47 0.39 -20.21
N ALA A 81 -10.07 -0.41 -19.23
CA ALA A 81 -8.68 -0.54 -18.79
C ALA A 81 -7.70 -0.89 -19.94
N GLY A 82 -8.05 -1.86 -20.79
CA GLY A 82 -7.23 -2.23 -21.96
C GLY A 82 -7.13 -1.09 -22.99
N VAL A 83 -8.22 -0.37 -23.24
CA VAL A 83 -8.25 0.77 -24.16
C VAL A 83 -7.41 1.93 -23.60
N VAL A 84 -7.50 2.18 -22.32
CA VAL A 84 -6.72 3.22 -21.61
C VAL A 84 -5.23 2.92 -21.68
N ASP A 85 -4.81 1.68 -21.41
CA ASP A 85 -3.40 1.26 -21.54
C ASP A 85 -2.88 1.38 -22.98
N TYR A 86 -3.69 0.96 -23.97
CA TYR A 86 -3.34 1.02 -25.39
C TYR A 86 -3.18 2.46 -25.89
N LYS A 87 -4.14 3.34 -25.57
CA LYS A 87 -4.07 4.77 -25.95
C LYS A 87 -2.93 5.49 -25.24
N GLY A 88 -2.69 5.18 -23.96
CA GLY A 88 -1.69 5.85 -23.14
C GLY A 88 -1.94 7.35 -23.04
N LEU A 89 -0.87 8.10 -22.82
CA LEU A 89 -0.89 9.56 -22.70
C LEU A 89 -0.23 10.23 -23.89
N LYS A 90 -0.68 11.44 -24.21
CA LYS A 90 -0.01 12.34 -25.15
C LYS A 90 0.47 13.59 -24.41
N PHE A 91 1.71 14.01 -24.70
CA PHE A 91 2.27 15.24 -24.19
C PHE A 91 2.55 16.18 -25.36
N GLU A 92 1.90 17.32 -25.39
CA GLU A 92 1.99 18.31 -26.45
C GLU A 92 1.99 19.72 -25.82
N ASP A 93 2.99 20.55 -26.14
CA ASP A 93 3.12 21.94 -25.71
C ASP A 93 2.95 22.16 -24.18
N GLY A 94 3.54 21.29 -23.38
CA GLY A 94 3.47 21.37 -21.91
C GLY A 94 2.17 20.81 -21.31
N PHE A 95 1.26 20.29 -22.14
CA PHE A 95 -0.02 19.75 -21.72
C PHE A 95 -0.07 18.23 -21.85
N VAL A 96 -0.67 17.56 -20.86
CA VAL A 96 -0.88 16.10 -20.86
C VAL A 96 -2.34 15.80 -21.17
N HIS A 97 -2.57 15.09 -22.27
CA HIS A 97 -3.88 14.60 -22.66
C HIS A 97 -4.09 13.18 -22.14
N HIS A 98 -5.12 12.98 -21.34
CA HIS A 98 -5.56 11.67 -20.87
C HIS A 98 -6.65 11.12 -21.79
N PRO A 99 -6.75 9.78 -21.96
CA PRO A 99 -7.87 9.16 -22.68
C PRO A 99 -9.23 9.57 -22.09
N GLU A 100 -10.22 9.85 -22.94
CA GLU A 100 -11.56 10.24 -22.47
C GLU A 100 -12.19 9.17 -21.56
N GLU A 101 -11.99 7.89 -21.89
CA GLU A 101 -12.48 6.76 -21.10
C GLU A 101 -11.92 6.78 -19.66
N MET A 102 -10.65 7.19 -19.50
CA MET A 102 -10.04 7.37 -18.20
C MET A 102 -10.68 8.53 -17.43
N VAL A 103 -10.87 9.68 -18.10
CA VAL A 103 -11.47 10.88 -17.49
C VAL A 103 -12.91 10.59 -17.03
N ASP A 104 -13.69 9.84 -17.83
CA ASP A 104 -15.06 9.50 -17.50
C ASP A 104 -15.19 8.60 -16.28
N VAL A 105 -14.33 7.59 -16.14
CA VAL A 105 -14.36 6.72 -14.95
C VAL A 105 -13.79 7.41 -13.71
N ILE A 106 -12.79 8.29 -13.84
CA ILE A 106 -12.33 9.15 -12.73
C ILE A 106 -13.49 10.01 -12.22
N ARG A 107 -14.24 10.64 -13.13
CA ARG A 107 -15.43 11.45 -12.80
C ARG A 107 -16.46 10.61 -12.06
N LYS A 108 -16.73 9.38 -12.53
CA LYS A 108 -17.68 8.46 -11.90
C LYS A 108 -17.31 8.13 -10.46
N TYR A 109 -16.04 7.90 -10.15
CA TYR A 109 -15.59 7.71 -8.75
C TYR A 109 -15.82 8.97 -7.89
N HIS A 110 -15.50 10.15 -8.42
CA HIS A 110 -15.72 11.40 -7.70
C HIS A 110 -17.21 11.70 -7.46
N ASP A 111 -18.05 11.45 -8.47
CA ASP A 111 -19.50 11.67 -8.37
C ASP A 111 -20.17 10.69 -7.39
N ALA A 112 -19.58 9.51 -7.21
CA ALA A 112 -19.98 8.53 -6.17
C ALA A 112 -19.41 8.87 -4.76
N GLY A 113 -18.69 9.99 -4.61
CA GLY A 113 -18.08 10.37 -3.33
C GLY A 113 -16.83 9.57 -2.94
N LEU A 114 -16.29 8.74 -3.84
CA LEU A 114 -15.16 7.83 -3.56
C LEU A 114 -13.78 8.48 -3.77
N GLY A 115 -13.70 9.74 -4.19
CA GLY A 115 -12.43 10.46 -4.31
C GLY A 115 -11.77 10.74 -2.96
N PRO A 116 -12.48 11.36 -1.98
CA PRO A 116 -11.89 11.80 -0.71
C PRO A 116 -11.87 10.72 0.39
N VAL A 117 -11.70 9.44 0.03
CA VAL A 117 -11.67 8.29 0.97
C VAL A 117 -10.67 8.46 2.11
N ALA A 118 -9.52 9.11 1.84
CA ALA A 118 -8.44 9.21 2.80
C ALA A 118 -8.71 10.20 3.95
N PHE A 119 -9.63 11.15 3.76
CA PHE A 119 -9.82 12.26 4.68
C PHE A 119 -10.90 12.01 5.75
N LYS A 120 -10.78 12.72 6.87
CA LYS A 120 -11.81 12.74 7.93
C LYS A 120 -13.10 13.42 7.44
N ARG A 121 -14.24 13.00 8.00
CA ARG A 121 -15.59 13.54 7.65
C ARG A 121 -15.67 15.05 7.80
N ARG A 122 -15.09 15.62 8.85
CA ARG A 122 -15.14 17.09 9.11
C ARG A 122 -14.57 17.93 7.97
N TYR A 123 -13.69 17.36 7.12
CA TYR A 123 -13.14 18.03 5.94
C TYR A 123 -13.86 17.66 4.64
N GLY A 124 -14.86 16.77 4.68
CA GLY A 124 -15.59 16.29 3.52
C GLY A 124 -15.12 14.93 2.99
N GLY A 125 -14.30 14.20 3.77
CA GLY A 125 -13.90 12.83 3.46
C GLY A 125 -14.92 11.80 3.92
N LEU A 126 -14.69 10.54 3.57
CA LEU A 126 -15.56 9.42 3.98
C LEU A 126 -15.36 9.02 5.45
N GLY A 127 -14.21 9.32 6.03
CA GLY A 127 -13.91 8.95 7.40
C GLY A 127 -13.98 7.43 7.60
N VAL A 128 -13.14 6.67 6.93
CA VAL A 128 -13.05 5.21 7.05
C VAL A 128 -11.67 4.77 7.55
N PRO A 129 -11.57 3.67 8.32
CA PRO A 129 -10.30 3.17 8.83
C PRO A 129 -9.37 2.65 7.73
N SER A 130 -8.09 2.46 8.05
CA SER A 130 -7.06 2.02 7.10
C SER A 130 -7.34 0.63 6.53
N VAL A 131 -7.97 -0.26 7.29
CA VAL A 131 -8.41 -1.58 6.78
C VAL A 131 -9.41 -1.44 5.63
N ILE A 132 -10.36 -0.51 5.71
CA ILE A 132 -11.32 -0.24 4.63
C ILE A 132 -10.61 0.43 3.44
N LYS A 133 -9.72 1.38 3.69
CA LYS A 133 -8.89 2.00 2.62
C LYS A 133 -8.08 0.96 1.86
N ALA A 134 -7.50 -0.03 2.55
CA ALA A 134 -6.74 -1.11 1.92
C ALA A 134 -7.63 -2.02 1.06
N MET A 135 -8.84 -2.35 1.52
CA MET A 135 -9.80 -3.13 0.74
C MET A 135 -10.31 -2.36 -0.50
N ILE A 136 -10.63 -1.07 -0.35
CA ILE A 136 -10.98 -0.19 -1.47
C ILE A 136 -9.85 -0.18 -2.50
N ALA A 137 -8.61 0.00 -2.06
CA ALA A 137 -7.45 0.03 -2.94
C ALA A 137 -7.26 -1.32 -3.67
N GLU A 138 -7.38 -2.47 -2.99
CA GLU A 138 -7.33 -3.79 -3.65
C GLU A 138 -8.38 -3.90 -4.76
N ILE A 139 -9.64 -3.53 -4.47
CA ILE A 139 -10.74 -3.57 -5.43
C ILE A 139 -10.44 -2.70 -6.66
N MET A 140 -9.98 -1.49 -6.44
CA MET A 140 -9.67 -0.54 -7.52
C MET A 140 -8.46 -1.01 -8.36
N TYR A 141 -7.37 -1.43 -7.72
CA TYR A 141 -6.17 -1.94 -8.40
C TYR A 141 -6.41 -3.24 -9.16
N ARG A 142 -7.39 -4.05 -8.75
CA ARG A 142 -7.83 -5.21 -9.51
C ARG A 142 -8.36 -4.81 -10.90
N SER A 143 -8.94 -3.63 -11.04
CA SER A 143 -9.47 -3.15 -12.32
C SER A 143 -8.40 -2.50 -13.20
N ASP A 144 -7.69 -1.48 -12.68
CA ASP A 144 -6.63 -0.78 -13.40
C ASP A 144 -5.75 0.06 -12.47
N SER A 145 -4.43 -0.08 -12.61
CA SER A 145 -3.48 0.64 -11.77
C SER A 145 -3.37 2.13 -12.14
N SER A 146 -3.43 2.49 -13.43
CA SER A 146 -3.28 3.89 -13.86
C SER A 146 -4.45 4.76 -13.38
N ILE A 147 -5.67 4.24 -13.54
CA ILE A 147 -6.91 4.92 -13.13
C ILE A 147 -6.95 5.03 -11.60
N THR A 148 -6.63 3.93 -10.89
CA THR A 148 -6.60 3.90 -9.42
C THR A 148 -5.62 4.92 -8.85
N ILE A 149 -4.42 5.04 -9.43
CA ILE A 149 -3.43 6.04 -9.03
C ILE A 149 -3.97 7.46 -9.23
N ALA A 150 -4.64 7.73 -10.34
CA ALA A 150 -5.20 9.05 -10.63
C ALA A 150 -6.29 9.44 -9.61
N VAL A 151 -7.25 8.55 -9.34
CA VAL A 151 -8.32 8.77 -8.34
C VAL A 151 -7.74 8.87 -6.94
N GLY A 152 -6.85 7.94 -6.56
CA GLY A 152 -6.27 7.84 -5.22
C GLY A 152 -5.24 8.91 -4.91
N SER A 153 -4.71 9.64 -5.91
CA SER A 153 -3.66 10.64 -5.74
C SER A 153 -4.02 11.74 -4.73
N MET A 154 -5.28 12.17 -4.73
CA MET A 154 -5.82 13.13 -3.76
C MET A 154 -5.52 12.72 -2.31
N GLY A 155 -5.59 11.44 -2.02
CA GLY A 155 -5.37 10.88 -0.67
C GLY A 155 -3.98 11.14 -0.09
N LEU A 156 -2.98 11.47 -0.91
CA LEU A 156 -1.66 11.88 -0.41
C LEU A 156 -1.72 13.13 0.46
N ALA A 157 -2.69 14.02 0.22
CA ALA A 157 -2.87 15.22 1.02
C ALA A 157 -3.45 14.95 2.42
N ALA A 158 -3.89 13.74 2.75
CA ALA A 158 -4.32 13.41 4.11
C ALA A 158 -3.21 13.60 5.16
N ILE A 159 -1.94 13.61 4.75
CA ILE A 159 -0.81 13.96 5.64
C ILE A 159 -0.97 15.37 6.24
N LEU A 160 -1.68 16.28 5.57
CA LEU A 160 -1.94 17.62 6.08
C LEU A 160 -2.73 17.58 7.39
N GLU A 161 -3.61 16.60 7.58
CA GLU A 161 -4.35 16.41 8.84
C GLU A 161 -3.42 16.23 10.06
N VAL A 162 -2.21 15.69 9.82
CA VAL A 162 -1.23 15.38 10.87
C VAL A 162 -0.19 16.49 11.05
N CYS A 163 0.28 17.11 9.96
CA CYS A 163 1.45 17.96 10.01
C CYS A 163 1.17 19.45 9.76
N ALA A 164 0.01 19.80 9.18
CA ALA A 164 -0.34 21.19 8.90
C ALA A 164 -0.91 21.92 10.14
N THR A 165 -0.86 23.25 10.13
CA THR A 165 -1.56 24.10 11.11
C THR A 165 -3.08 23.98 10.89
N GLU A 166 -3.90 24.31 11.90
CA GLU A 166 -5.36 24.28 11.75
C GLU A 166 -5.84 25.18 10.61
N GLU A 167 -5.27 26.38 10.49
CA GLU A 167 -5.57 27.31 9.39
C GLU A 167 -5.27 26.67 8.01
N MET A 168 -4.14 25.99 7.87
CA MET A 168 -3.80 25.30 6.62
C MET A 168 -4.73 24.12 6.35
N LYS A 169 -5.12 23.35 7.37
CA LYS A 169 -6.07 22.24 7.22
C LYS A 169 -7.42 22.73 6.72
N GLU A 170 -7.95 23.80 7.34
CA GLU A 170 -9.24 24.39 6.97
C GLU A 170 -9.23 25.04 5.59
N THR A 171 -8.07 25.52 5.14
CA THR A 171 -7.91 26.15 3.82
C THR A 171 -7.69 25.10 2.72
N TRP A 172 -6.70 24.20 2.92
CA TRP A 172 -6.22 23.35 1.84
C TRP A 172 -7.04 22.07 1.66
N ILE A 173 -7.46 21.41 2.75
CA ILE A 173 -8.13 20.11 2.61
C ILE A 173 -9.49 20.25 1.92
N PRO A 174 -10.39 21.18 2.31
CA PRO A 174 -11.62 21.42 1.56
C PRO A 174 -11.36 21.85 0.11
N LYS A 175 -10.38 22.73 -0.13
CA LYS A 175 -10.01 23.16 -1.49
C LYS A 175 -9.62 21.99 -2.37
N ILE A 176 -8.84 21.04 -1.86
CA ILE A 176 -8.40 19.84 -2.57
C ILE A 176 -9.60 18.94 -2.90
N ILE A 177 -10.47 18.70 -1.92
CA ILE A 177 -11.63 17.82 -2.08
C ILE A 177 -12.67 18.44 -3.03
N ASP A 178 -13.08 19.66 -2.78
CA ASP A 178 -14.18 20.33 -3.51
C ASP A 178 -13.82 20.59 -4.98
N ASN A 179 -12.53 20.84 -5.28
CA ASN A 179 -12.05 21.06 -6.65
C ASN A 179 -11.40 19.82 -7.29
N ARG A 180 -11.45 18.65 -6.64
CA ARG A 180 -10.94 17.37 -7.19
C ARG A 180 -9.48 17.46 -7.64
N TYR A 181 -8.62 18.03 -6.79
CA TYR A 181 -7.19 18.15 -7.07
C TYR A 181 -6.54 16.76 -7.23
N THR A 182 -5.65 16.65 -8.19
CA THR A 182 -4.62 15.61 -8.12
C THR A 182 -3.50 16.07 -7.19
N VAL A 183 -2.97 15.15 -6.41
CA VAL A 183 -1.86 15.45 -5.48
C VAL A 183 -0.70 14.52 -5.80
N THR A 184 0.50 15.07 -5.87
CA THR A 184 1.71 14.29 -6.14
C THR A 184 2.76 14.47 -5.06
N MET A 185 3.70 13.50 -4.96
CA MET A 185 4.87 13.60 -4.11
C MET A 185 6.06 14.11 -4.91
N GLY A 186 6.60 15.27 -4.55
CA GLY A 186 7.78 15.88 -5.15
C GLY A 186 9.05 15.56 -4.37
N LEU A 187 9.49 14.30 -4.37
CA LEU A 187 10.65 13.85 -3.58
C LEU A 187 11.91 13.67 -4.45
N SER A 188 11.83 12.79 -5.44
CA SER A 188 12.95 12.40 -6.30
C SER A 188 13.42 13.53 -7.22
N GLU A 189 14.72 13.60 -7.44
CA GLU A 189 15.40 14.48 -8.41
C GLU A 189 16.15 13.62 -9.43
N PRO A 190 16.63 14.19 -10.56
CA PRO A 190 17.37 13.42 -11.56
C PRO A 190 18.51 12.59 -10.97
N ASP A 191 19.25 13.11 -9.99
CA ASP A 191 20.40 12.45 -9.38
C ASP A 191 20.09 11.79 -8.01
N PHE A 192 18.92 12.03 -7.42
CA PHE A 192 18.57 11.58 -6.06
C PHE A 192 17.18 10.93 -6.00
N GLY A 193 17.14 9.59 -6.01
CA GLY A 193 15.90 8.82 -5.85
C GLY A 193 15.75 8.24 -4.44
N SER A 194 16.69 7.37 -4.02
CA SER A 194 16.71 6.78 -2.67
C SER A 194 17.46 7.65 -1.66
N ASP A 195 18.43 8.44 -2.10
CA ASP A 195 19.27 9.31 -1.28
C ASP A 195 18.64 10.70 -1.10
N LEU A 196 17.43 10.74 -0.56
CA LEU A 196 16.67 11.97 -0.35
C LEU A 196 17.37 13.02 0.53
N PRO A 197 18.20 12.66 1.54
CA PRO A 197 18.94 13.67 2.32
C PRO A 197 19.81 14.61 1.49
N ASN A 198 20.20 14.22 0.27
CA ASN A 198 21.10 14.97 -0.60
C ASN A 198 20.42 15.71 -1.76
N ILE A 199 19.08 15.78 -1.80
CA ILE A 199 18.34 16.55 -2.82
C ILE A 199 18.78 18.02 -2.86
N THR A 200 18.69 18.62 -4.03
CA THR A 200 19.25 19.95 -4.35
C THR A 200 18.21 21.04 -4.57
N THR A 201 16.94 20.71 -4.81
CA THR A 201 15.85 21.69 -4.89
C THR A 201 15.86 22.58 -3.66
N LYS A 202 15.91 23.90 -3.84
CA LYS A 202 16.01 24.89 -2.77
C LYS A 202 14.70 25.62 -2.56
N ALA A 203 14.44 26.02 -1.33
CA ALA A 203 13.40 26.98 -0.98
C ALA A 203 14.04 28.15 -0.23
N VAL A 204 13.80 29.36 -0.71
CA VAL A 204 14.33 30.60 -0.12
C VAL A 204 13.16 31.46 0.30
N LYS A 205 13.22 31.97 1.52
CA LYS A 205 12.21 32.92 2.02
C LYS A 205 12.55 34.33 1.54
N VAL A 206 11.64 34.94 0.78
CA VAL A 206 11.72 36.34 0.31
C VAL A 206 10.48 37.05 0.84
N ASP A 207 10.69 38.02 1.69
CA ASP A 207 9.61 38.64 2.48
C ASP A 207 8.80 37.58 3.25
N ASP A 208 7.49 37.47 3.00
CA ASP A 208 6.61 36.50 3.64
C ASP A 208 6.35 35.23 2.78
N LYS A 209 7.01 35.10 1.62
CA LYS A 209 6.81 34.01 0.67
C LYS A 209 8.01 33.06 0.61
N TRP A 210 7.74 31.81 0.40
CA TRP A 210 8.75 30.82 0.03
C TRP A 210 8.80 30.64 -1.48
N LEU A 211 9.99 30.74 -2.06
CA LEU A 211 10.25 30.55 -3.48
C LEU A 211 11.11 29.32 -3.68
N LEU A 212 10.60 28.37 -4.44
CA LEU A 212 11.27 27.09 -4.74
C LEU A 212 11.93 27.15 -6.12
N SER A 213 13.15 26.58 -6.21
CA SER A 213 13.88 26.43 -7.47
C SER A 213 14.58 25.09 -7.52
N GLY A 214 14.39 24.37 -8.61
CA GLY A 214 14.96 23.03 -8.86
C GLY A 214 14.12 22.18 -9.77
N THR A 215 14.52 20.92 -9.96
CA THR A 215 13.83 19.95 -10.82
C THR A 215 13.44 18.72 -10.02
N LYS A 216 12.20 18.30 -10.14
CA LYS A 216 11.70 17.05 -9.59
C LYS A 216 11.31 16.09 -10.71
N ARG A 217 11.56 14.82 -10.48
CA ARG A 217 11.30 13.76 -11.46
C ARG A 217 10.38 12.67 -10.88
N TYR A 218 9.72 11.96 -11.78
CA TYR A 218 8.76 10.89 -11.44
C TYR A 218 7.57 11.36 -10.61
N GLN A 219 7.11 12.59 -10.80
CA GLN A 219 5.94 13.12 -10.12
C GLN A 219 4.65 12.66 -10.79
N THR A 220 4.02 11.66 -10.19
CA THR A 220 2.79 11.08 -10.72
C THR A 220 1.62 12.05 -10.58
N MET A 221 0.89 12.27 -11.70
CA MET A 221 -0.27 13.17 -11.80
C MET A 221 -0.01 14.66 -11.49
N ALA A 222 1.25 15.11 -11.53
CA ALA A 222 1.60 16.53 -11.30
C ALA A 222 0.96 17.51 -12.31
N CYS A 223 0.56 17.00 -13.48
CA CYS A 223 -0.08 17.80 -14.54
C CYS A 223 -1.58 18.06 -14.31
N GLY A 224 -2.21 17.46 -13.30
CA GLY A 224 -3.68 17.42 -13.22
C GLY A 224 -4.28 16.45 -14.25
N VAL A 225 -5.58 16.19 -14.16
CA VAL A 225 -6.32 15.44 -15.20
C VAL A 225 -6.73 16.42 -16.30
N ASN A 226 -6.18 16.26 -17.52
CA ASN A 226 -6.41 17.18 -18.64
C ASN A 226 -6.23 18.67 -18.25
N GLY A 227 -5.13 19.00 -17.56
CA GLY A 227 -4.84 20.36 -17.11
C GLY A 227 -5.72 20.87 -15.97
N GLY A 228 -6.47 19.98 -15.34
CA GLY A 228 -7.23 20.30 -14.12
C GLY A 228 -6.35 20.69 -12.93
N PRO A 229 -6.95 21.07 -11.79
CA PRO A 229 -6.21 21.50 -10.63
C PRO A 229 -5.37 20.37 -10.04
N GLY A 230 -4.18 20.73 -9.60
CA GLY A 230 -3.25 19.79 -8.98
C GLY A 230 -2.26 20.54 -8.08
N LEU A 231 -1.61 19.79 -7.20
CA LEU A 231 -0.53 20.31 -6.38
C LEU A 231 0.52 19.22 -6.12
N THR A 232 1.73 19.69 -5.80
CA THR A 232 2.77 18.80 -5.28
C THR A 232 3.02 19.04 -3.80
N LEU A 233 3.14 17.95 -3.06
CA LEU A 233 3.71 17.90 -1.72
C LEU A 233 5.21 17.61 -1.87
N THR A 234 6.04 18.64 -1.78
CA THR A 234 7.45 18.55 -2.20
C THR A 234 8.42 18.82 -1.06
N LEU A 235 9.57 18.12 -1.10
CA LEU A 235 10.72 18.45 -0.28
C LEU A 235 11.61 19.47 -0.98
N ALA A 236 12.00 20.49 -0.22
CA ALA A 236 13.01 21.44 -0.66
C ALA A 236 13.96 21.78 0.51
N ARG A 237 15.20 22.12 0.16
CA ARG A 237 16.24 22.48 1.10
C ARG A 237 16.08 23.94 1.55
N THR A 238 15.87 24.12 2.85
CA THR A 238 15.86 25.44 3.51
C THR A 238 17.11 25.65 4.35
N GLY A 239 17.74 24.56 4.81
CA GLY A 239 18.95 24.59 5.60
C GLY A 239 20.24 24.46 4.79
N ASN A 240 21.36 24.50 5.50
CA ASN A 240 22.68 24.26 4.92
C ASN A 240 22.74 22.85 4.31
N PRO A 241 23.44 22.60 3.16
CA PRO A 241 23.67 21.29 2.60
C PRO A 241 24.18 20.25 3.60
N GLU A 242 25.07 20.66 4.52
CA GLU A 242 25.61 19.78 5.57
C GLU A 242 24.57 19.30 6.62
N SER A 243 23.40 19.93 6.68
CA SER A 243 22.32 19.55 7.61
C SER A 243 21.63 18.22 7.23
N GLY A 244 21.95 17.66 6.04
CA GLY A 244 21.37 16.40 5.55
C GLY A 244 19.85 16.43 5.58
N ALA A 245 19.24 15.38 6.15
CA ALA A 245 17.78 15.23 6.25
C ALA A 245 17.09 16.36 7.05
N ARG A 246 17.78 16.93 8.05
CA ARG A 246 17.25 18.03 8.89
C ARG A 246 17.27 19.40 8.19
N GLY A 247 17.92 19.51 7.03
CA GLY A 247 17.89 20.70 6.19
C GLY A 247 16.72 20.73 5.21
N LEU A 248 15.81 19.73 5.25
CA LEU A 248 14.73 19.59 4.30
C LEU A 248 13.38 19.93 4.93
N SER A 249 12.66 20.84 4.26
CA SER A 249 11.32 21.29 4.65
C SER A 249 10.29 20.82 3.63
N PHE A 250 9.01 20.82 4.03
CA PHE A 250 7.91 20.28 3.26
C PHE A 250 6.98 21.38 2.79
N PHE A 251 6.61 21.38 1.53
CA PHE A 251 5.87 22.45 0.90
C PHE A 251 4.70 21.95 0.06
N ILE A 252 3.63 22.73 0.02
CA ILE A 252 2.57 22.66 -0.99
C ILE A 252 2.96 23.63 -2.11
N VAL A 253 2.94 23.17 -3.37
CA VAL A 253 3.07 24.03 -4.56
C VAL A 253 1.97 23.65 -5.54
N GLU A 254 1.15 24.61 -6.00
CA GLU A 254 0.09 24.36 -6.98
C GLU A 254 0.66 24.18 -8.39
N ASN A 255 -0.02 23.41 -9.26
CA ASN A 255 0.47 23.14 -10.61
C ASN A 255 0.52 24.36 -11.55
N LYS A 256 -0.12 25.47 -11.18
CA LYS A 256 0.02 26.76 -11.87
C LYS A 256 1.38 27.45 -11.62
N ASP A 257 2.11 27.06 -10.56
CA ASP A 257 3.33 27.70 -10.08
C ASP A 257 4.60 26.90 -10.48
N TYR A 258 4.47 25.79 -11.21
CA TYR A 258 5.57 25.04 -11.79
C TYR A 258 5.25 24.60 -13.22
N SER A 259 6.26 24.24 -13.98
CA SER A 259 6.09 23.73 -15.34
C SER A 259 6.31 22.23 -15.42
N VAL A 260 5.49 21.55 -16.24
CA VAL A 260 5.70 20.15 -16.64
C VAL A 260 6.51 20.14 -17.92
N GLN A 261 7.73 19.60 -17.88
CA GLN A 261 8.66 19.58 -19.01
C GLN A 261 8.51 18.31 -19.87
N GLY A 262 7.94 17.25 -19.32
CA GLY A 262 7.72 16.00 -20.02
C GLY A 262 7.05 14.95 -19.16
N ILE A 263 6.70 13.84 -19.81
CA ILE A 263 6.18 12.63 -19.16
C ILE A 263 7.04 11.43 -19.55
N GLU A 264 7.21 10.51 -18.59
CA GLU A 264 8.02 9.32 -18.81
C GLU A 264 7.27 8.28 -19.67
N LYS A 265 7.96 7.71 -20.65
CA LYS A 265 7.51 6.51 -21.37
C LYS A 265 7.82 5.29 -20.51
N LYS A 266 6.82 4.53 -20.11
CA LYS A 266 6.94 3.48 -19.11
C LYS A 266 6.63 2.09 -19.66
N LEU A 267 7.12 1.07 -18.98
CA LEU A 267 6.83 -0.34 -19.26
C LEU A 267 5.33 -0.65 -19.05
N GLY A 268 4.80 -0.27 -17.88
CA GLY A 268 3.41 -0.42 -17.47
C GLY A 268 2.84 0.87 -16.90
N ILE A 269 1.64 0.81 -16.34
CA ILE A 269 0.88 1.96 -15.84
C ILE A 269 0.94 3.14 -16.82
N LYS A 270 0.72 2.85 -18.12
CA LYS A 270 1.01 3.78 -19.20
C LYS A 270 0.17 5.05 -19.18
N ALA A 271 -1.06 4.97 -18.68
CA ALA A 271 -1.96 6.10 -18.58
C ALA A 271 -1.84 6.90 -17.26
N SER A 272 -0.97 6.50 -16.35
CA SER A 272 -0.63 7.30 -15.17
C SER A 272 0.46 8.31 -15.55
N ALA A 273 0.15 9.61 -15.56
CA ALA A 273 1.10 10.65 -15.96
C ALA A 273 2.25 10.76 -14.95
N THR A 274 3.45 10.38 -15.36
CA THR A 274 4.67 10.47 -14.54
C THR A 274 5.51 11.60 -15.09
N CYS A 275 5.48 12.75 -14.40
CA CYS A 275 5.97 14.03 -14.89
C CYS A 275 7.39 14.34 -14.40
N GLU A 276 8.13 15.08 -15.25
CA GLU A 276 9.26 15.91 -14.83
C GLU A 276 8.74 17.35 -14.64
N THR A 277 9.02 17.93 -13.48
CA THR A 277 8.56 19.30 -13.15
C THR A 277 9.72 20.20 -12.78
N VAL A 278 9.64 21.46 -13.20
CA VAL A 278 10.63 22.49 -12.93
C VAL A 278 10.02 23.62 -12.14
N PHE A 279 10.68 23.97 -11.05
CA PHE A 279 10.38 25.10 -10.20
C PHE A 279 11.34 26.25 -10.52
N GLU A 280 10.82 27.41 -10.91
CA GLU A 280 11.58 28.62 -11.21
C GLU A 280 11.08 29.76 -10.35
N ASN A 281 11.58 29.85 -9.10
CA ASN A 281 11.06 30.74 -8.08
C ASN A 281 9.55 30.53 -7.83
N SER A 282 9.11 29.27 -7.86
CA SER A 282 7.73 28.88 -7.67
C SER A 282 7.27 29.18 -6.25
N GLU A 283 6.13 29.85 -6.09
CA GLU A 283 5.56 30.11 -4.78
C GLU A 283 5.13 28.82 -4.10
N GLY A 284 5.59 28.61 -2.87
CA GLY A 284 5.26 27.42 -2.07
C GLY A 284 4.83 27.77 -0.66
N HIS A 285 3.96 26.93 -0.08
CA HIS A 285 3.46 27.10 1.27
C HIS A 285 4.12 26.06 2.18
N LEU A 286 4.89 26.54 3.18
CA LEU A 286 5.57 25.67 4.15
C LEU A 286 4.54 24.89 4.97
N VAL A 287 4.66 23.58 5.00
CA VAL A 287 3.81 22.69 5.79
C VAL A 287 4.52 22.34 7.11
N GLY A 288 3.88 22.66 8.21
CA GLY A 288 4.40 22.37 9.54
C GLY A 288 5.67 23.17 9.89
N LYS A 289 6.70 22.52 10.41
CA LYS A 289 7.94 23.15 10.88
C LYS A 289 9.07 22.96 9.89
N GLU A 290 9.85 24.03 9.68
CA GLU A 290 11.09 24.01 8.90
C GLU A 290 12.07 22.95 9.41
N GLY A 291 12.70 22.20 8.49
CA GLY A 291 13.64 21.12 8.81
C GLY A 291 13.00 19.79 9.21
N PHE A 292 11.66 19.71 9.31
CA PHE A 292 10.95 18.48 9.67
C PHE A 292 10.40 17.70 8.45
N GLY A 293 10.61 18.20 7.24
CA GLY A 293 10.04 17.64 6.02
C GLY A 293 10.32 16.15 5.84
N LEU A 294 11.59 15.76 5.76
CA LEU A 294 11.96 14.37 5.54
C LEU A 294 11.82 13.54 6.83
N VAL A 295 12.41 14.02 7.92
CA VAL A 295 12.56 13.23 9.17
C VAL A 295 11.25 12.90 9.86
N LYS A 296 10.17 13.64 9.58
CA LYS A 296 8.87 13.42 10.21
C LYS A 296 7.73 13.26 9.19
N TYR A 297 7.52 14.22 8.30
CA TYR A 297 6.30 14.30 7.49
C TYR A 297 6.32 13.28 6.34
N VAL A 298 7.40 13.24 5.58
CA VAL A 298 7.55 12.29 4.49
C VAL A 298 7.60 10.85 5.01
N MET A 299 8.28 10.60 6.13
CA MET A 299 8.32 9.25 6.72
C MET A 299 6.93 8.76 7.14
N GLY A 300 6.08 9.65 7.70
CA GLY A 300 4.68 9.32 7.99
C GLY A 300 3.85 9.04 6.74
N MET A 301 4.02 9.84 5.69
CA MET A 301 3.33 9.66 4.40
C MET A 301 3.72 8.34 3.71
N LEU A 302 4.99 7.94 3.80
CA LEU A 302 5.49 6.69 3.21
C LEU A 302 4.85 5.43 3.80
N ASN A 303 4.42 5.44 5.06
CA ASN A 303 3.69 4.29 5.61
C ASN A 303 2.34 4.08 4.92
N GLY A 304 1.61 5.15 4.62
CA GLY A 304 0.38 5.08 3.81
C GLY A 304 0.64 4.62 2.38
N ALA A 305 1.70 5.12 1.73
CA ALA A 305 2.10 4.69 0.40
C ALA A 305 2.47 3.20 0.36
N ARG A 306 3.18 2.68 1.38
CA ARG A 306 3.50 1.24 1.51
C ARG A 306 2.26 0.37 1.54
N LEU A 307 1.23 0.76 2.31
CA LEU A 307 -0.06 0.06 2.34
C LEU A 307 -0.75 0.09 0.99
N SER A 308 -0.75 1.24 0.31
CA SER A 308 -1.34 1.36 -1.03
C SER A 308 -0.66 0.44 -2.04
N VAL A 309 0.69 0.35 -2.04
CA VAL A 309 1.43 -0.57 -2.94
C VAL A 309 1.20 -2.03 -2.58
N SER A 310 1.07 -2.36 -1.29
CA SER A 310 0.67 -3.70 -0.85
C SER A 310 -0.71 -4.09 -1.40
N SER A 311 -1.68 -3.19 -1.32
CA SER A 311 -3.03 -3.38 -1.89
C SER A 311 -3.00 -3.46 -3.41
N GLN A 312 -2.14 -2.67 -4.07
CA GLN A 312 -1.93 -2.74 -5.52
C GLN A 312 -1.44 -4.12 -5.95
N GLY A 313 -0.40 -4.65 -5.30
CA GLY A 313 0.10 -5.99 -5.57
C GLY A 313 -0.98 -7.06 -5.41
N THR A 314 -1.76 -6.98 -4.33
CA THR A 314 -2.87 -7.91 -4.05
C THR A 314 -3.98 -7.79 -5.10
N GLY A 315 -4.37 -6.58 -5.50
CA GLY A 315 -5.38 -6.34 -6.53
C GLY A 315 -4.96 -6.86 -7.91
N ILE A 316 -3.74 -6.58 -8.34
CA ILE A 316 -3.19 -7.08 -9.61
C ILE A 316 -3.16 -8.61 -9.64
N VAL A 317 -2.73 -9.26 -8.54
CA VAL A 317 -2.72 -10.74 -8.45
C VAL A 317 -4.14 -11.30 -8.45
N THR A 318 -5.09 -10.63 -7.79
CA THR A 318 -6.50 -11.04 -7.83
C THR A 318 -7.01 -11.09 -9.27
N ALA A 319 -6.76 -10.04 -10.06
CA ALA A 319 -7.10 -10.01 -11.48
C ALA A 319 -6.40 -11.12 -12.27
N ALA A 320 -5.09 -11.28 -12.09
CA ALA A 320 -4.30 -12.26 -12.83
C ALA A 320 -4.74 -13.70 -12.53
N TYR A 321 -5.02 -14.00 -11.26
CA TYR A 321 -5.49 -15.33 -10.85
C TYR A 321 -6.86 -15.67 -11.46
N GLU A 322 -7.81 -14.74 -11.38
CA GLU A 322 -9.17 -14.98 -11.89
C GLU A 322 -9.21 -15.12 -13.40
N GLU A 323 -8.47 -14.29 -14.14
CA GLU A 323 -8.36 -14.41 -15.60
C GLU A 323 -7.66 -15.72 -15.99
N ALA A 324 -6.58 -16.10 -15.30
CA ALA A 324 -5.88 -17.36 -15.55
C ALA A 324 -6.77 -18.58 -15.23
N LEU A 325 -7.51 -18.52 -14.12
CA LEU A 325 -8.43 -19.58 -13.72
C LEU A 325 -9.58 -19.75 -14.73
N LYS A 326 -10.18 -18.64 -15.18
CA LYS A 326 -11.21 -18.63 -16.20
C LYS A 326 -10.70 -19.25 -17.48
N TYR A 327 -9.58 -18.77 -18.00
CA TYR A 327 -8.94 -19.30 -19.19
C TYR A 327 -8.65 -20.80 -19.08
N ALA A 328 -8.09 -21.24 -17.94
CA ALA A 328 -7.75 -22.64 -17.73
C ALA A 328 -8.97 -23.58 -17.71
N LYS A 329 -10.14 -23.09 -17.27
CA LYS A 329 -11.39 -23.84 -17.27
C LYS A 329 -12.03 -23.91 -18.67
N GLU A 330 -11.84 -22.91 -19.50
CA GLU A 330 -12.44 -22.80 -20.84
C GLU A 330 -11.54 -23.41 -21.93
N ARG A 331 -10.21 -23.32 -21.80
CA ARG A 331 -9.24 -23.79 -22.80
C ARG A 331 -9.12 -25.30 -22.82
N ILE A 332 -9.49 -25.91 -23.95
CA ILE A 332 -9.38 -27.36 -24.15
C ILE A 332 -8.05 -27.71 -24.82
N GLN A 333 -7.27 -28.60 -24.21
CA GLN A 333 -6.12 -29.29 -24.80
C GLN A 333 -6.12 -30.75 -24.35
N PHE A 334 -5.61 -31.64 -25.20
CA PHE A 334 -5.61 -33.10 -24.93
C PHE A 334 -6.99 -33.68 -24.56
N GLY A 335 -8.05 -33.11 -25.14
CA GLY A 335 -9.45 -33.53 -24.96
C GLY A 335 -10.11 -33.08 -23.64
N LYS A 336 -9.48 -32.18 -22.85
CA LYS A 336 -10.00 -31.72 -21.56
C LYS A 336 -9.59 -30.26 -21.27
N PRO A 337 -10.28 -29.55 -20.35
CA PRO A 337 -9.83 -28.27 -19.86
C PRO A 337 -8.40 -28.34 -19.33
N ILE A 338 -7.57 -27.32 -19.63
CA ILE A 338 -6.18 -27.31 -19.13
C ILE A 338 -6.10 -27.21 -17.59
N TYR A 339 -7.16 -26.75 -16.93
CA TYR A 339 -7.33 -26.80 -15.49
C TYR A 339 -7.18 -28.22 -14.91
N GLU A 340 -7.53 -29.25 -15.67
CA GLU A 340 -7.39 -30.66 -15.25
C GLU A 340 -5.97 -31.22 -15.44
N ILE A 341 -5.06 -30.44 -16.03
CA ILE A 341 -3.64 -30.82 -16.17
C ILE A 341 -2.93 -30.54 -14.85
N PRO A 342 -2.30 -31.53 -14.19
CA PRO A 342 -1.76 -31.38 -12.84
C PRO A 342 -0.75 -30.24 -12.70
N ALA A 343 0.11 -30.00 -13.69
CA ALA A 343 1.08 -28.92 -13.67
C ALA A 343 0.44 -27.54 -13.72
N VAL A 344 -0.62 -27.36 -14.53
CA VAL A 344 -1.40 -26.11 -14.61
C VAL A 344 -2.14 -25.89 -13.29
N ARG A 345 -2.78 -26.93 -12.77
CA ARG A 345 -3.48 -26.86 -11.49
C ARG A 345 -2.56 -26.44 -10.35
N ARG A 346 -1.35 -27.00 -10.29
CA ARG A 346 -0.35 -26.64 -9.27
C ARG A 346 0.02 -25.16 -9.32
N MET A 347 0.15 -24.53 -10.50
CA MET A 347 0.38 -23.09 -10.63
C MET A 347 -0.80 -22.29 -10.07
N LEU A 348 -2.03 -22.63 -10.46
CA LEU A 348 -3.24 -21.95 -9.97
C LEU A 348 -3.44 -22.13 -8.46
N ASP A 349 -3.18 -23.32 -7.91
CA ASP A 349 -3.24 -23.58 -6.46
C ASP A 349 -2.17 -22.76 -5.71
N ARG A 350 -0.97 -22.56 -6.28
CA ARG A 350 0.05 -21.64 -5.74
C ARG A 350 -0.44 -20.22 -5.74
N MET A 351 -0.97 -19.73 -6.87
CA MET A 351 -1.49 -18.37 -6.99
C MET A 351 -2.57 -18.09 -5.95
N GLU A 352 -3.55 -18.98 -5.80
CA GLU A 352 -4.63 -18.82 -4.83
C GLU A 352 -4.13 -18.79 -3.38
N ARG A 353 -3.20 -19.66 -3.05
CA ARG A 353 -2.64 -19.80 -1.72
C ARG A 353 -1.82 -18.57 -1.32
N GLU A 354 -0.94 -18.12 -2.19
CA GLU A 354 -0.13 -16.93 -1.96
C GLU A 354 -0.99 -15.66 -1.92
N LEU A 355 -1.99 -15.54 -2.80
CA LEU A 355 -2.95 -14.43 -2.79
C LEU A 355 -3.71 -14.33 -1.46
N ALA A 356 -4.15 -15.45 -0.92
CA ALA A 356 -4.80 -15.47 0.40
C ALA A 356 -3.84 -14.98 1.51
N GLY A 357 -2.56 -15.37 1.43
CA GLY A 357 -1.51 -14.89 2.34
C GLY A 357 -1.23 -13.38 2.18
N MET A 358 -1.12 -12.90 0.94
CA MET A 358 -0.93 -11.48 0.63
C MET A 358 -2.06 -10.63 1.22
N ARG A 359 -3.32 -11.08 1.08
CA ARG A 359 -4.49 -10.36 1.62
C ARG A 359 -4.48 -10.36 3.14
N CYS A 360 -4.16 -11.48 3.79
CA CYS A 360 -4.00 -11.54 5.24
C CYS A 360 -2.97 -10.50 5.72
N LEU A 361 -1.81 -10.41 5.07
CA LEU A 361 -0.75 -9.48 5.45
C LEU A 361 -1.13 -8.02 5.18
N MET A 362 -1.77 -7.73 4.06
CA MET A 362 -2.27 -6.40 3.70
C MET A 362 -3.26 -5.88 4.74
N VAL A 363 -4.26 -6.69 5.10
CA VAL A 363 -5.29 -6.34 6.08
C VAL A 363 -4.66 -6.17 7.47
N GLU A 364 -3.77 -7.06 7.89
CA GLU A 364 -3.10 -6.97 9.19
C GLU A 364 -2.19 -5.73 9.30
N ALA A 365 -1.46 -5.39 8.24
CA ALA A 365 -0.65 -4.19 8.22
C ALA A 365 -1.52 -2.93 8.35
N ALA A 366 -2.65 -2.88 7.65
CA ALA A 366 -3.62 -1.80 7.77
C ALA A 366 -4.26 -1.74 9.17
N TYR A 367 -4.65 -2.90 9.73
CA TYR A 367 -5.16 -3.03 11.09
C TYR A 367 -4.17 -2.50 12.13
N SER A 368 -2.88 -2.83 12.00
CA SER A 368 -1.84 -2.34 12.90
C SER A 368 -1.69 -0.81 12.85
N VAL A 369 -1.92 -0.20 11.68
CA VAL A 369 -1.95 1.27 11.55
C VAL A 369 -3.16 1.85 12.26
N ASP A 370 -4.35 1.26 12.11
CA ASP A 370 -5.56 1.71 12.79
C ASP A 370 -5.43 1.63 14.32
N LYS A 371 -4.70 0.63 14.82
CA LYS A 371 -4.48 0.47 16.27
C LYS A 371 -3.66 1.57 16.94
N TYR A 372 -2.91 2.38 16.21
CA TYR A 372 -2.15 3.47 16.83
C TYR A 372 -2.45 4.86 16.25
N TYR A 373 -2.75 4.94 14.96
CA TYR A 373 -2.80 6.22 14.24
C TYR A 373 -3.90 7.16 14.76
N TRP A 374 -5.03 6.60 15.16
CA TRP A 374 -6.19 7.39 15.62
C TRP A 374 -6.02 7.97 17.02
N TYR A 375 -5.07 7.48 17.78
CA TYR A 375 -4.66 8.14 19.02
C TYR A 375 -3.87 9.45 18.78
N GLU A 376 -3.52 9.77 17.54
CA GLU A 376 -2.84 11.01 17.13
C GLU A 376 -3.78 12.22 16.99
N ASP A 377 -5.08 12.09 17.20
CA ASP A 377 -6.08 13.16 17.04
C ASP A 377 -6.11 14.17 18.22
N GLY A 378 -5.16 14.05 19.16
CA GLY A 378 -5.02 14.96 20.30
C GLY A 378 -5.89 14.60 21.50
N ARG A 379 -6.60 13.45 21.47
CA ARG A 379 -7.35 12.97 22.64
C ARG A 379 -6.44 12.63 23.82
N ALA A 380 -6.95 12.83 25.04
CA ALA A 380 -6.25 12.41 26.26
C ALA A 380 -6.26 10.86 26.35
N LEU A 381 -5.06 10.27 26.52
CA LEU A 381 -4.90 8.82 26.63
C LEU A 381 -4.64 8.40 28.07
N THR A 382 -5.19 7.26 28.47
CA THR A 382 -4.78 6.58 29.70
C THR A 382 -3.36 6.01 29.55
N ASN A 383 -2.73 5.60 30.66
CA ASN A 383 -1.43 4.95 30.61
C ASN A 383 -1.45 3.63 29.80
N GLU A 384 -2.54 2.88 29.89
CA GLU A 384 -2.75 1.64 29.15
C GLU A 384 -2.85 1.92 27.64
N GLN A 385 -3.71 2.85 27.23
CA GLN A 385 -3.83 3.29 25.82
C GLN A 385 -2.51 3.85 25.28
N THR A 386 -1.75 4.56 26.10
CA THR A 386 -0.41 5.05 25.70
C THR A 386 0.56 3.91 25.43
N ASN A 387 0.54 2.85 26.26
CA ASN A 387 1.39 1.69 26.06
C ASN A 387 0.95 0.86 24.86
N GLU A 388 -0.35 0.69 24.68
CA GLU A 388 -0.94 0.01 23.52
C GLU A 388 -0.58 0.74 22.22
N LYS A 389 -0.77 2.06 22.17
CA LYS A 389 -0.33 2.89 21.03
C LYS A 389 1.14 2.66 20.68
N LYS A 390 2.03 2.72 21.67
CA LYS A 390 3.48 2.51 21.46
C LYS A 390 3.80 1.10 20.95
N PHE A 391 3.08 0.09 21.43
CA PHE A 391 3.23 -1.27 20.95
C PHE A 391 2.84 -1.37 19.49
N TRP A 392 1.63 -0.93 19.11
CA TRP A 392 1.13 -1.00 17.75
C TRP A 392 1.86 -0.10 16.77
N GLU A 393 2.35 1.06 17.21
CA GLU A 393 3.24 1.91 16.40
C GLU A 393 4.50 1.15 15.96
N LYS A 394 5.17 0.43 16.88
CA LYS A 394 6.34 -0.38 16.55
C LYS A 394 5.99 -1.58 15.66
N VAL A 395 4.85 -2.23 15.93
CA VAL A 395 4.33 -3.31 15.07
C VAL A 395 4.08 -2.78 13.66
N ALA A 396 3.35 -1.70 13.49
CA ALA A 396 3.03 -1.12 12.20
C ALA A 396 4.27 -0.66 11.43
N ASN A 397 5.25 -0.04 12.12
CA ASN A 397 6.52 0.36 11.51
C ASN A 397 7.36 -0.84 11.03
N THR A 398 7.09 -2.05 11.52
CA THR A 398 7.70 -3.30 11.03
C THR A 398 6.85 -3.95 9.95
N LEU A 399 5.52 -4.01 10.13
CA LEU A 399 4.61 -4.69 9.20
C LEU A 399 4.42 -3.96 7.87
N THR A 400 4.31 -2.63 7.87
CA THR A 400 4.06 -1.87 6.64
C THR A 400 5.17 -2.05 5.60
N PRO A 401 6.49 -1.96 5.92
CA PRO A 401 7.52 -2.27 4.94
C PRO A 401 7.56 -3.76 4.55
N ILE A 402 7.29 -4.70 5.48
CA ILE A 402 7.20 -6.13 5.16
C ILE A 402 6.03 -6.40 4.21
N SER A 403 4.88 -5.81 4.46
CA SER A 403 3.70 -5.96 3.61
C SER A 403 3.94 -5.44 2.18
N LYS A 404 4.53 -4.25 2.06
CA LYS A 404 4.91 -3.69 0.75
C LYS A 404 5.93 -4.58 0.05
N TYR A 405 6.99 -4.99 0.74
CA TYR A 405 8.01 -5.88 0.22
C TYR A 405 7.40 -7.19 -0.29
N TYR A 406 6.75 -7.93 0.59
CA TYR A 406 6.22 -9.26 0.28
C TYR A 406 5.17 -9.23 -0.83
N ASN A 407 4.17 -8.34 -0.73
CA ASN A 407 3.09 -8.29 -1.71
C ASN A 407 3.57 -7.80 -3.08
N SER A 408 4.58 -6.94 -3.14
CA SER A 408 5.14 -6.50 -4.42
C SER A 408 6.01 -7.57 -5.10
N GLU A 409 6.80 -8.34 -4.36
CA GLU A 409 7.57 -9.46 -4.92
C GLU A 409 6.63 -10.58 -5.37
N MET A 410 5.70 -11.00 -4.51
CA MET A 410 4.70 -12.00 -4.89
C MET A 410 3.82 -11.56 -6.06
N CYS A 411 3.54 -10.27 -6.18
CA CYS A 411 2.82 -9.74 -7.34
C CYS A 411 3.55 -10.07 -8.65
N ASN A 412 4.85 -9.82 -8.72
CA ASN A 412 5.65 -10.11 -9.90
C ASN A 412 5.68 -11.61 -10.21
N ASP A 413 5.88 -12.45 -9.19
CA ASP A 413 5.95 -13.91 -9.32
C ASP A 413 4.63 -14.52 -9.78
N LEU A 414 3.52 -14.11 -9.17
CA LEU A 414 2.23 -14.74 -9.41
C LEU A 414 1.58 -14.28 -10.73
N VAL A 415 1.83 -13.03 -11.14
CA VAL A 415 1.39 -12.57 -12.47
C VAL A 415 2.19 -13.26 -13.57
N TYR A 416 3.47 -13.58 -13.34
CA TYR A 416 4.26 -14.44 -14.24
C TYR A 416 3.62 -15.82 -14.37
N ASP A 417 3.22 -16.48 -13.26
CA ASP A 417 2.52 -17.76 -13.29
C ASP A 417 1.18 -17.66 -14.06
N GLY A 418 0.40 -16.59 -13.82
CA GLY A 418 -0.86 -16.33 -14.54
C GLY A 418 -0.67 -16.21 -16.05
N LEU A 419 0.34 -15.45 -16.49
CA LEU A 419 0.69 -15.33 -17.91
C LEU A 419 1.14 -16.67 -18.48
N GLN A 420 1.93 -17.46 -17.74
CA GLN A 420 2.37 -18.79 -18.13
C GLN A 420 1.20 -19.76 -18.32
N VAL A 421 0.15 -19.69 -17.51
CA VAL A 421 -1.08 -20.51 -17.67
C VAL A 421 -1.75 -20.27 -19.02
N LEU A 422 -1.74 -19.04 -19.52
CA LEU A 422 -2.32 -18.70 -20.84
C LEU A 422 -1.42 -19.14 -22.02
N GLY A 423 -0.15 -19.44 -21.77
CA GLY A 423 0.81 -19.81 -22.81
C GLY A 423 0.98 -18.69 -23.85
N GLY A 424 0.97 -19.02 -25.15
CA GLY A 424 1.13 -18.04 -26.22
C GLY A 424 0.08 -16.91 -26.21
N ALA A 425 -1.15 -17.19 -25.78
CA ALA A 425 -2.20 -16.19 -25.63
C ALA A 425 -1.85 -15.14 -24.55
N GLY A 426 -1.16 -15.53 -23.46
CA GLY A 426 -0.72 -14.59 -22.43
C GLY A 426 0.34 -13.60 -22.90
N PHE A 427 1.07 -13.93 -23.96
CA PHE A 427 2.11 -13.04 -24.51
C PHE A 427 1.54 -12.00 -25.50
N THR A 428 0.28 -12.16 -25.93
CA THR A 428 -0.40 -11.20 -26.81
C THR A 428 -1.14 -10.14 -25.99
N GLU A 429 -1.44 -9.00 -26.60
CA GLU A 429 -2.23 -7.92 -25.97
C GLU A 429 -3.74 -8.17 -26.05
N ASP A 430 -4.18 -9.34 -26.55
CA ASP A 430 -5.59 -9.74 -26.60
C ASP A 430 -6.16 -10.07 -25.20
N TYR A 431 -5.29 -10.33 -24.24
CA TYR A 431 -5.64 -10.65 -22.85
C TYR A 431 -5.00 -9.66 -21.88
N ASP A 432 -5.71 -9.34 -20.81
CA ASP A 432 -5.25 -8.39 -19.80
C ASP A 432 -3.98 -8.80 -19.06
N LEU A 433 -3.61 -10.08 -19.09
CA LEU A 433 -2.41 -10.60 -18.39
C LEU A 433 -1.12 -9.91 -18.84
N SER A 434 -1.01 -9.53 -20.13
CA SER A 434 0.16 -8.79 -20.64
C SER A 434 0.27 -7.39 -20.00
N ARG A 435 -0.87 -6.70 -19.80
CA ARG A 435 -0.96 -5.40 -19.11
C ARG A 435 -0.63 -5.57 -17.62
N LEU A 436 -1.29 -6.53 -16.95
CA LEU A 436 -1.07 -6.82 -15.53
C LEU A 436 0.39 -7.16 -15.23
N TYR A 437 1.06 -7.92 -16.10
CA TYR A 437 2.48 -8.26 -15.97
C TYR A 437 3.38 -7.03 -16.06
N ARG A 438 3.10 -6.12 -16.99
CA ARG A 438 3.83 -4.85 -17.14
C ARG A 438 3.60 -3.93 -15.94
N ASP A 439 2.37 -3.86 -15.43
CA ASP A 439 2.00 -3.03 -14.29
C ASP A 439 2.55 -3.58 -12.98
N ALA A 440 2.61 -4.90 -12.81
CA ALA A 440 3.18 -5.53 -11.63
C ALA A 440 4.62 -5.10 -11.36
N ARG A 441 5.42 -4.88 -12.43
CA ARG A 441 6.85 -4.63 -12.28
C ARG A 441 7.21 -3.36 -11.52
N ILE A 442 6.34 -2.34 -11.50
CA ILE A 442 6.63 -1.10 -10.78
C ILE A 442 6.47 -1.26 -9.27
N THR A 443 5.67 -2.20 -8.80
CA THR A 443 5.29 -2.34 -7.40
C THR A 443 6.47 -2.54 -6.45
N ASN A 444 7.54 -3.18 -6.90
CA ASN A 444 8.76 -3.39 -6.11
C ASN A 444 9.89 -2.38 -6.42
N ILE A 445 9.59 -1.30 -7.18
CA ILE A 445 10.54 -0.23 -7.50
C ILE A 445 10.19 1.07 -6.79
N TYR A 446 8.99 1.62 -7.04
CA TYR A 446 8.61 2.94 -6.53
C TYR A 446 8.20 2.92 -5.05
N ASP A 447 8.09 4.10 -4.44
CA ASP A 447 7.79 4.27 -3.01
C ASP A 447 8.76 3.50 -2.09
N GLY A 448 10.02 3.45 -2.50
CA GLY A 448 11.10 2.67 -1.90
C GLY A 448 11.20 1.27 -2.49
N THR A 449 12.36 0.98 -3.09
CA THR A 449 12.65 -0.34 -3.67
C THR A 449 12.54 -1.46 -2.63
N THR A 450 12.50 -2.70 -3.10
CA THR A 450 12.58 -3.91 -2.24
C THR A 450 13.64 -3.78 -1.16
N GLN A 451 14.87 -3.39 -1.51
CA GLN A 451 15.96 -3.25 -0.53
C GLN A 451 15.69 -2.15 0.50
N ILE A 452 15.06 -1.03 0.12
CA ILE A 452 14.67 0.02 1.07
C ILE A 452 13.63 -0.50 2.06
N GLN A 453 12.69 -1.36 1.64
CA GLN A 453 11.72 -1.98 2.55
C GLN A 453 12.39 -2.96 3.50
N VAL A 454 13.32 -3.78 2.99
CA VAL A 454 14.12 -4.71 3.79
C VAL A 454 14.93 -3.95 4.85
N ASN A 455 15.61 -2.87 4.45
CA ASN A 455 16.37 -2.04 5.38
C ASN A 455 15.48 -1.36 6.44
N ALA A 456 14.26 -0.99 6.08
CA ALA A 456 13.30 -0.41 7.03
C ALA A 456 12.79 -1.44 8.06
N ALA A 457 12.65 -2.72 7.67
CA ALA A 457 12.08 -3.77 8.50
C ALA A 457 13.11 -4.50 9.37
N ILE A 458 14.35 -4.69 8.89
CA ILE A 458 15.34 -5.60 9.49
C ILE A 458 15.62 -5.32 10.97
N GLY A 459 15.69 -4.05 11.35
CA GLY A 459 15.93 -3.64 12.74
C GLY A 459 14.76 -4.03 13.66
N GLY A 460 13.52 -3.81 13.21
CA GLY A 460 12.31 -4.19 13.93
C GLY A 460 12.18 -5.71 14.10
N VAL A 461 12.58 -6.48 13.08
CA VAL A 461 12.60 -7.95 13.12
C VAL A 461 13.68 -8.46 14.07
N THR A 462 14.94 -8.11 13.86
CA THR A 462 16.08 -8.72 14.57
C THR A 462 16.16 -8.32 16.04
N SER A 463 16.04 -7.02 16.35
CA SER A 463 15.99 -6.55 17.73
C SER A 463 14.66 -6.91 18.42
N GLY A 464 13.57 -6.91 17.63
CA GLY A 464 12.24 -7.27 18.09
C GLY A 464 12.07 -8.74 18.47
N MET A 465 12.99 -9.63 18.10
CA MET A 465 13.01 -11.04 18.51
C MET A 465 13.80 -11.30 19.79
N SER A 466 14.30 -10.27 20.50
CA SER A 466 14.83 -10.45 21.86
C SER A 466 13.75 -10.97 22.82
N GLN A 467 14.16 -11.41 24.03
CA GLN A 467 13.22 -11.97 25.03
C GLN A 467 12.06 -11.01 25.37
N THR A 468 12.33 -9.71 25.43
CA THR A 468 11.33 -8.65 25.69
C THR A 468 10.98 -7.85 24.43
N GLY A 469 11.31 -8.40 23.26
CA GLY A 469 11.18 -7.70 22.00
C GLY A 469 9.73 -7.62 21.49
N ILE A 470 9.41 -6.53 20.82
CA ILE A 470 8.06 -6.23 20.34
C ILE A 470 7.62 -7.23 19.26
N PHE A 471 8.50 -7.64 18.35
CA PHE A 471 8.14 -8.58 17.30
C PHE A 471 7.80 -9.97 17.87
N ARG A 472 8.56 -10.43 18.86
CA ARG A 472 8.25 -11.65 19.63
C ARG A 472 6.90 -11.54 20.35
N ALA A 473 6.66 -10.41 21.01
CA ALA A 473 5.39 -10.15 21.69
C ALA A 473 4.22 -10.12 20.73
N TYR A 474 4.40 -9.54 19.53
CA TYR A 474 3.39 -9.52 18.47
C TYR A 474 3.06 -10.93 17.96
N LEU A 475 4.06 -11.77 17.66
CA LEU A 475 3.83 -13.16 17.25
C LEU A 475 3.08 -13.95 18.34
N ASN A 476 3.39 -13.73 19.62
CA ASN A 476 2.65 -14.34 20.74
C ASN A 476 1.20 -13.82 20.82
N HIS A 477 1.00 -12.53 20.56
CA HIS A 477 -0.34 -11.94 20.50
C HIS A 477 -1.21 -12.60 19.41
N LEU A 478 -0.65 -12.93 18.24
CA LEU A 478 -1.39 -13.57 17.14
C LEU A 478 -1.96 -14.95 17.51
N THR A 479 -1.35 -15.66 18.46
CA THR A 479 -1.80 -16.99 18.93
C THR A 479 -2.44 -16.96 20.31
N SER A 480 -2.71 -15.78 20.86
CA SER A 480 -3.24 -15.65 22.24
C SER A 480 -4.62 -16.32 22.46
N THR A 481 -5.34 -16.60 21.38
CA THR A 481 -6.71 -17.14 21.42
C THR A 481 -6.84 -18.59 20.94
N TYR A 482 -5.72 -19.22 20.51
CA TYR A 482 -5.71 -20.61 20.03
C TYR A 482 -4.34 -21.27 20.21
N GLU A 483 -4.32 -22.59 20.25
CA GLU A 483 -3.09 -23.38 20.25
C GLU A 483 -2.49 -23.46 18.84
N PRO A 484 -1.23 -23.07 18.62
CA PRO A 484 -0.58 -23.16 17.32
C PRO A 484 -0.41 -24.62 16.89
N SER A 485 -0.59 -24.88 15.60
CA SER A 485 -0.35 -26.21 15.03
C SER A 485 1.13 -26.61 15.13
N PRO A 486 1.44 -27.93 15.16
CA PRO A 486 2.84 -28.41 15.24
C PRO A 486 3.73 -27.83 14.12
N ILE A 487 3.21 -27.69 12.91
CA ILE A 487 3.96 -27.11 11.79
C ILE A 487 4.22 -25.60 11.99
N LEU A 488 3.30 -24.87 12.62
CA LEU A 488 3.52 -23.45 12.94
C LEU A 488 4.59 -23.29 14.02
N VAL A 489 4.66 -24.21 14.98
CA VAL A 489 5.75 -24.26 15.98
C VAL A 489 7.10 -24.49 15.29
N GLU A 490 7.18 -25.45 14.38
CA GLU A 490 8.40 -25.73 13.59
C GLU A 490 8.84 -24.51 12.74
N ILE A 491 7.88 -23.81 12.10
CA ILE A 491 8.14 -22.56 11.39
C ILE A 491 8.73 -21.50 12.32
N ARG A 492 8.20 -21.41 13.54
CA ARG A 492 8.69 -20.47 14.57
C ARG A 492 10.14 -20.77 14.97
N GLU A 493 10.45 -22.01 15.28
CA GLU A 493 11.78 -22.47 15.67
C GLU A 493 12.80 -22.25 14.54
N SER A 494 12.41 -22.56 13.30
CA SER A 494 13.22 -22.31 12.11
C SER A 494 13.53 -20.83 11.94
N PHE A 495 12.54 -19.95 12.12
CA PHE A 495 12.72 -18.51 12.03
C PHE A 495 13.61 -17.96 13.15
N GLU A 496 13.43 -18.41 14.38
CA GLU A 496 14.28 -18.01 15.51
C GLU A 496 15.74 -18.40 15.26
N SER A 497 15.98 -19.59 14.69
CA SER A 497 17.32 -20.05 14.32
C SER A 497 17.96 -19.16 13.23
N ILE A 498 17.18 -18.69 12.26
CA ILE A 498 17.64 -17.75 11.22
C ILE A 498 18.04 -16.42 11.84
N VAL A 499 17.23 -15.86 12.74
CA VAL A 499 17.51 -14.58 13.40
C VAL A 499 18.76 -14.68 14.28
N GLU A 500 18.91 -15.75 15.05
CA GLU A 500 20.09 -15.96 15.89
C GLU A 500 21.36 -16.11 15.02
N LEU A 501 21.29 -16.88 13.94
CA LEU A 501 22.41 -17.03 13.01
C LEU A 501 22.81 -15.70 12.36
N TYR A 502 21.84 -14.89 11.93
CA TYR A 502 22.11 -13.57 11.37
C TYR A 502 22.80 -12.63 12.36
N LYS A 503 22.44 -12.69 13.64
CA LYS A 503 23.07 -11.89 14.70
C LYS A 503 24.56 -12.22 14.90
N THR A 504 25.01 -13.41 14.53
CA THR A 504 26.44 -13.81 14.64
C THR A 504 27.31 -13.20 13.54
N ILE A 505 26.73 -12.63 12.48
CA ILE A 505 27.47 -11.97 11.41
C ILE A 505 28.08 -10.67 11.95
N GLU A 506 29.40 -10.54 11.96
CA GLU A 506 30.09 -9.36 12.50
C GLU A 506 30.14 -8.21 11.47
N SER A 507 30.40 -8.53 10.20
CA SER A 507 30.53 -7.55 9.13
C SER A 507 29.20 -6.86 8.83
N GLN A 508 29.19 -5.51 8.89
CA GLN A 508 28.02 -4.70 8.53
C GLN A 508 27.64 -4.90 7.06
N GLU A 509 28.62 -4.92 6.16
CA GLU A 509 28.40 -5.15 4.73
C GLU A 509 27.73 -6.51 4.47
N THR A 510 28.20 -7.56 5.17
CA THR A 510 27.60 -8.89 5.07
C THR A 510 26.18 -8.91 5.64
N ARG A 511 25.93 -8.23 6.75
CA ARG A 511 24.55 -8.09 7.29
C ARG A 511 23.63 -7.42 6.30
N GLU A 512 24.07 -6.34 5.67
CA GLU A 512 23.27 -5.66 4.66
C GLU A 512 22.97 -6.56 3.45
N ALA A 513 23.98 -7.30 2.97
CA ALA A 513 23.83 -8.21 1.84
C ALA A 513 22.86 -9.36 2.09
N PHE A 514 22.76 -9.85 3.34
CA PHE A 514 21.94 -11.00 3.73
C PHE A 514 20.71 -10.65 4.59
N SER A 515 20.36 -9.37 4.68
CA SER A 515 19.14 -8.90 5.37
C SER A 515 17.86 -9.37 4.70
N PHE A 516 17.90 -9.64 3.40
CA PHE A 516 16.78 -10.13 2.60
C PHE A 516 16.27 -11.47 3.13
N GLU A 517 17.15 -12.46 3.37
CA GLU A 517 16.78 -13.79 3.85
C GLU A 517 16.04 -13.73 5.19
N VAL A 518 16.44 -12.81 6.06
CA VAL A 518 15.79 -12.62 7.37
C VAL A 518 14.41 -11.99 7.22
N VAL A 519 14.27 -10.96 6.39
CA VAL A 519 13.00 -10.25 6.21
C VAL A 519 12.00 -11.11 5.40
N GLU A 520 12.48 -11.90 4.42
CA GLU A 520 11.65 -12.89 3.73
C GLU A 520 11.12 -13.94 4.72
N SER A 521 12.00 -14.46 5.59
CA SER A 521 11.59 -15.39 6.63
C SER A 521 10.60 -14.78 7.63
N ALA A 522 10.78 -13.48 7.95
CA ALA A 522 9.84 -12.74 8.79
C ALA A 522 8.46 -12.57 8.12
N ALA A 523 8.42 -12.27 6.82
CA ALA A 523 7.16 -12.22 6.07
C ALA A 523 6.46 -13.58 6.07
N ARG A 524 7.19 -14.67 5.80
CA ARG A 524 6.65 -16.04 5.79
C ARG A 524 6.08 -16.46 7.15
N ILE A 525 6.76 -16.18 8.24
CA ILE A 525 6.23 -16.52 9.57
C ILE A 525 5.00 -15.69 9.90
N ILE A 526 4.99 -14.38 9.66
CA ILE A 526 3.82 -13.52 9.90
C ILE A 526 2.61 -14.07 9.14
N VAL A 527 2.76 -14.29 7.83
CA VAL A 527 1.67 -14.80 6.99
C VAL A 527 1.22 -16.18 7.46
N SER A 528 2.13 -17.07 7.89
CA SER A 528 1.77 -18.37 8.46
C SER A 528 0.87 -18.24 9.69
N TYR A 529 1.19 -17.33 10.61
CA TYR A 529 0.37 -17.05 11.79
C TYR A 529 -1.00 -16.46 11.41
N LEU A 530 -1.02 -15.52 10.45
CA LEU A 530 -2.26 -14.91 9.98
C LEU A 530 -3.17 -15.90 9.26
N MET A 531 -2.62 -16.78 8.44
CA MET A 531 -3.37 -17.83 7.76
C MET A 531 -3.96 -18.85 8.75
N GLU A 532 -3.20 -19.21 9.80
CA GLU A 532 -3.71 -20.11 10.84
C GLU A 532 -4.79 -19.43 11.68
N ARG A 533 -4.62 -18.16 12.05
CA ARG A 533 -5.66 -17.36 12.72
C ARG A 533 -6.92 -17.26 11.86
N ALA A 534 -6.78 -17.03 10.55
CA ALA A 534 -7.89 -17.00 9.62
C ALA A 534 -8.62 -18.35 9.53
N LYS A 535 -7.90 -19.48 9.49
CA LYS A 535 -8.47 -20.84 9.54
C LYS A 535 -9.29 -21.06 10.82
N VAL A 536 -8.81 -20.56 11.97
CA VAL A 536 -9.53 -20.70 13.26
C VAL A 536 -10.79 -19.85 13.29
N LYS A 537 -10.71 -18.60 12.80
CA LYS A 537 -11.85 -17.64 12.81
C LYS A 537 -12.88 -17.90 11.71
N SER A 538 -12.50 -18.51 10.59
CA SER A 538 -13.38 -18.73 9.43
C SER A 538 -14.64 -19.51 9.80
N VAL A 539 -15.79 -18.95 9.43
CA VAL A 539 -17.11 -19.58 9.63
C VAL A 539 -17.55 -20.33 8.38
N HIS A 540 -17.55 -19.66 7.24
CA HIS A 540 -18.16 -20.16 6.01
C HIS A 540 -17.19 -20.89 5.07
N ARG A 541 -15.86 -20.64 5.19
CA ARG A 541 -14.82 -21.17 4.29
C ARG A 541 -13.76 -22.01 5.01
N LYS A 542 -14.11 -22.60 6.15
CA LYS A 542 -13.17 -23.28 7.06
C LYS A 542 -12.32 -24.35 6.38
N GLU A 543 -12.92 -25.22 5.58
CA GLU A 543 -12.19 -26.27 4.85
C GLU A 543 -11.22 -25.69 3.82
N LYS A 544 -11.67 -24.68 3.07
CA LYS A 544 -10.82 -23.98 2.10
C LYS A 544 -9.65 -23.29 2.78
N ARG A 545 -9.90 -22.58 3.89
CA ARG A 545 -8.85 -21.95 4.70
C ARG A 545 -7.85 -22.98 5.25
N ALA A 546 -8.31 -24.15 5.67
CA ALA A 546 -7.43 -25.20 6.13
C ALA A 546 -6.47 -25.67 5.03
N LEU A 547 -6.97 -25.94 3.83
CA LEU A 547 -6.15 -26.35 2.68
C LEU A 547 -5.11 -25.29 2.28
N LEU A 548 -5.53 -24.01 2.21
CA LEU A 548 -4.65 -22.90 1.88
C LEU A 548 -3.55 -22.73 2.94
N CYS A 549 -3.92 -22.78 4.22
CA CYS A 549 -3.02 -22.67 5.36
C CYS A 549 -1.97 -23.78 5.37
N GLU A 550 -2.38 -25.06 5.25
CA GLU A 550 -1.47 -26.20 5.23
C GLU A 550 -0.48 -26.13 4.06
N GLY A 551 -0.96 -25.74 2.87
CA GLY A 551 -0.11 -25.55 1.71
C GLY A 551 0.92 -24.44 1.94
N PHE A 552 0.49 -23.31 2.48
CA PHE A 552 1.36 -22.17 2.79
C PHE A 552 2.44 -22.50 3.83
N HIS A 553 2.07 -23.24 4.88
CA HIS A 553 3.00 -23.67 5.91
C HIS A 553 4.11 -24.58 5.34
N ARG A 554 3.78 -25.53 4.46
CA ARG A 554 4.77 -26.40 3.79
C ARG A 554 5.74 -25.62 2.92
N ASP A 555 5.22 -24.67 2.14
CA ASP A 555 6.06 -23.81 1.29
C ASP A 555 6.94 -22.88 2.15
N SER A 556 6.42 -22.37 3.25
CA SER A 556 7.16 -21.53 4.19
C SER A 556 8.34 -22.27 4.82
N LEU A 557 8.16 -23.49 5.29
CA LEU A 557 9.26 -24.33 5.83
C LEU A 557 10.36 -24.54 4.79
N ALA A 558 10.02 -24.80 3.53
CA ALA A 558 11.01 -24.97 2.47
C ALA A 558 11.83 -23.70 2.23
N ILE A 559 11.17 -22.54 2.23
CA ILE A 559 11.83 -21.24 2.06
C ILE A 559 12.72 -20.92 3.27
N LEU A 560 12.23 -21.09 4.50
CA LEU A 560 13.02 -20.87 5.71
C LEU A 560 14.25 -21.78 5.75
N SER A 561 14.11 -23.03 5.36
CA SER A 561 15.23 -23.99 5.25
C SER A 561 16.28 -23.52 4.26
N SER A 562 15.87 -23.00 3.09
CA SER A 562 16.77 -22.42 2.09
C SER A 562 17.51 -21.20 2.65
N ASN A 563 16.80 -20.29 3.30
CA ASN A 563 17.38 -19.08 3.89
C ASN A 563 18.36 -19.40 5.03
N PHE A 564 18.03 -20.38 5.87
CA PHE A 564 18.94 -20.86 6.90
C PHE A 564 20.25 -21.42 6.30
N VAL A 565 20.17 -22.20 5.23
CA VAL A 565 21.36 -22.74 4.56
C VAL A 565 22.23 -21.63 3.98
N ARG A 566 21.63 -20.65 3.31
CA ARG A 566 22.35 -19.49 2.75
C ARG A 566 23.11 -18.72 3.83
N LEU A 567 22.46 -18.39 4.94
CA LEU A 567 23.10 -17.68 6.07
C LEU A 567 24.18 -18.52 6.72
N ARG A 568 23.97 -19.82 6.90
CA ARG A 568 24.96 -20.72 7.52
C ARG A 568 26.24 -20.83 6.69
N GLU A 569 26.15 -20.89 5.37
CA GLU A 569 27.33 -20.96 4.52
C GLU A 569 28.17 -19.68 4.61
N VAL A 570 27.51 -18.50 4.67
CA VAL A 570 28.22 -17.23 4.84
C VAL A 570 28.92 -17.14 6.20
N THR A 571 28.27 -17.58 7.28
CA THR A 571 28.89 -17.54 8.61
C THR A 571 30.07 -18.50 8.74
N LYS A 572 30.10 -19.63 8.02
CA LYS A 572 31.24 -20.56 7.98
C LYS A 572 32.43 -19.98 7.20
N VAL A 573 32.18 -19.30 6.09
CA VAL A 573 33.25 -18.70 5.27
C VAL A 573 33.96 -17.57 6.02
N LEU A 574 33.25 -16.89 6.91
CA LEU A 574 33.79 -15.77 7.71
C LEU A 574 34.50 -16.22 9.01
N GLN A 575 34.35 -17.47 9.43
CA GLN A 575 35.16 -18.02 10.51
C GLN A 575 36.54 -18.39 9.94
N PRO A 576 37.66 -17.78 10.41
CA PRO A 576 38.97 -18.25 10.01
C PRO A 576 39.07 -19.73 10.40
N GLN A 577 39.57 -20.55 9.46
CA GLN A 577 39.99 -21.91 9.80
C GLN A 577 41.11 -21.77 10.87
N ILE A 578 40.75 -21.97 12.13
CA ILE A 578 41.73 -22.06 13.22
C ILE A 578 42.41 -23.43 13.14
#